data_0b9376483e29f668022e7ce8db2711bf
#
_entry.id   0b9376483e29f668022e7ce8db2711bf
#
_cell.length_a   1.000
_cell.length_b   1.000
_cell.length_c   1.000
_cell.angle_alpha   90.00
_cell.angle_beta   90.00
_cell.angle_gamma   90.00
#
_symmetry.space_group_name_H-M   'P 1'
#
loop_
_entity.id
_entity.type
_entity.pdbx_description
1 polymer ?
#
loop_
_entity_poly.entity_id
_entity_poly.type
_entity_poly.pdbx_seq_one_letter_code
_entity_poly.pdbx_strand_id
1 'polypeptide(L)'
;MPAGRILIITNGHLCRNPRPLKEAQTLDRAGYDVTLLTVRNHAASAYLDRDLLQGATFGHEPIDMLPGFATGRVTVLRRRLLLWAARRAAAMKGLATIHALGPARVLLRHARRIPADLTIVHSEVPLWVGTRLLEEGRCVAADFEDWHSEDLLPAQQAQRPLDLLRQVEQTLLNRAVHTTTTSHALAAALHARYGGSIPVVITNSFPLQRDPHTGPPGAPPSYFWFSQTLGPGRGLEIFLEVWAHTAVSSRLVLFGEPCAGFDDQVRNRLPAERRTKVSFVPPVPPAALPTAIAGHDIGLALETAEIPSRNLTITNKILQYLNAGLAVVASDTAGQREVLTRKPEAGIIVDFRDRAAASAALDALLANRAALARRQAAARRLAEEVYCWEREAPKLVAVVEAALAGASAS
;
A
#
# COMPACT_ATOMS: atom_id res chain seq x y z
N MET A 1 6.30 -26.89 -20.42
CA MET A 1 5.63 -27.05 -19.12
C MET A 1 5.89 -25.78 -18.35
N PRO A 2 4.97 -25.28 -17.49
CA PRO A 2 5.26 -24.11 -16.67
C PRO A 2 6.48 -24.35 -15.79
N ALA A 3 7.21 -23.27 -15.46
CA ALA A 3 8.39 -23.31 -14.61
C ALA A 3 8.08 -23.71 -13.15
N GLY A 4 6.82 -23.73 -12.76
CA GLY A 4 6.29 -24.12 -11.44
C GLY A 4 4.92 -23.53 -11.23
N ARG A 5 4.18 -24.03 -10.22
CA ARG A 5 2.84 -23.54 -9.83
C ARG A 5 2.97 -22.64 -8.62
N ILE A 6 2.44 -21.43 -8.73
CA ILE A 6 2.51 -20.43 -7.66
C ILE A 6 1.09 -20.04 -7.22
N LEU A 7 0.84 -20.14 -5.92
CA LEU A 7 -0.37 -19.63 -5.30
C LEU A 7 -0.07 -18.32 -4.57
N ILE A 8 -0.72 -17.23 -4.97
CA ILE A 8 -0.67 -15.95 -4.26
C ILE A 8 -1.97 -15.76 -3.48
N ILE A 9 -1.88 -15.47 -2.19
CA ILE A 9 -3.05 -15.29 -1.32
C ILE A 9 -3.08 -13.89 -0.76
N THR A 10 -4.21 -13.17 -0.93
CA THR A 10 -4.45 -11.85 -0.31
C THR A 10 -5.85 -11.75 0.29
N ASN A 11 -6.01 -10.92 1.32
CA ASN A 11 -7.28 -10.75 2.05
C ASN A 11 -7.99 -9.45 1.62
N GLY A 12 -8.39 -9.34 0.36
CA GLY A 12 -9.09 -8.15 -0.11
C GLY A 12 -9.11 -8.02 -1.63
N HIS A 13 -9.35 -6.79 -2.04
CA HIS A 13 -9.53 -6.40 -3.42
C HIS A 13 -8.23 -5.89 -4.06
N LEU A 14 -7.98 -6.29 -5.30
CA LEU A 14 -6.77 -5.95 -6.07
C LEU A 14 -6.71 -4.46 -6.41
N CYS A 15 -7.86 -3.83 -6.65
CA CYS A 15 -7.96 -2.38 -6.89
C CYS A 15 -7.55 -1.54 -5.65
N ARG A 16 -7.57 -2.14 -4.45
CA ARG A 16 -7.16 -1.50 -3.19
C ARG A 16 -5.73 -1.84 -2.80
N ASN A 17 -5.28 -3.04 -3.15
CA ASN A 17 -3.90 -3.49 -2.99
C ASN A 17 -3.37 -4.00 -4.34
N PRO A 18 -2.67 -3.18 -5.13
CA PRO A 18 -2.19 -3.55 -6.45
C PRO A 18 -0.98 -4.49 -6.43
N ARG A 19 -0.31 -4.70 -5.28
CA ARG A 19 0.93 -5.47 -5.20
C ARG A 19 0.74 -6.93 -5.59
N PRO A 20 -0.22 -7.71 -5.03
CA PRO A 20 -0.44 -9.10 -5.43
C PRO A 20 -0.78 -9.25 -6.93
N LEU A 21 -1.47 -8.26 -7.51
CA LEU A 21 -1.77 -8.25 -8.94
C LEU A 21 -0.49 -8.08 -9.80
N LYS A 22 0.38 -7.12 -9.44
CA LYS A 22 1.65 -6.90 -10.14
C LYS A 22 2.56 -8.13 -10.05
N GLU A 23 2.59 -8.77 -8.90
CA GLU A 23 3.35 -10.01 -8.69
C GLU A 23 2.80 -11.16 -9.54
N ALA A 24 1.48 -11.37 -9.52
CA ALA A 24 0.85 -12.39 -10.36
C ALA A 24 1.16 -12.17 -11.85
N GLN A 25 0.99 -10.94 -12.34
CA GLN A 25 1.32 -10.58 -13.73
C GLN A 25 2.79 -10.77 -14.08
N THR A 26 3.69 -10.51 -13.14
CA THR A 26 5.14 -10.65 -13.35
C THR A 26 5.52 -12.12 -13.43
N LEU A 27 5.03 -12.94 -12.51
CA LEU A 27 5.35 -14.36 -12.46
C LEU A 27 4.70 -15.15 -13.61
N ASP A 28 3.48 -14.79 -14.01
CA ASP A 28 2.83 -15.34 -15.19
C ASP A 28 3.64 -15.05 -16.47
N ARG A 29 4.12 -13.80 -16.66
CA ARG A 29 5.00 -13.43 -17.77
C ARG A 29 6.36 -14.15 -17.72
N ALA A 30 6.83 -14.52 -16.53
CA ALA A 30 8.04 -15.30 -16.36
C ALA A 30 7.82 -16.82 -16.63
N GLY A 31 6.60 -17.24 -16.96
CA GLY A 31 6.28 -18.61 -17.36
C GLY A 31 5.81 -19.53 -16.23
N TYR A 32 5.46 -18.97 -15.06
CA TYR A 32 4.85 -19.74 -13.98
C TYR A 32 3.34 -19.91 -14.18
N ASP A 33 2.80 -21.04 -13.69
CA ASP A 33 1.35 -21.25 -13.57
C ASP A 33 0.86 -20.59 -12.26
N VAL A 34 0.28 -19.39 -12.34
CA VAL A 34 -0.08 -18.58 -11.20
C VAL A 34 -1.58 -18.67 -10.92
N THR A 35 -1.93 -18.92 -9.66
CA THR A 35 -3.31 -18.79 -9.14
C THR A 35 -3.35 -17.71 -8.06
N LEU A 36 -4.24 -16.72 -8.21
CA LEU A 36 -4.46 -15.63 -7.26
C LEU A 36 -5.74 -15.89 -6.46
N LEU A 37 -5.60 -16.18 -5.16
CA LEU A 37 -6.71 -16.40 -4.22
C LEU A 37 -7.00 -15.11 -3.44
N THR A 38 -8.22 -14.56 -3.59
CA THR A 38 -8.63 -13.27 -3.00
C THR A 38 -9.90 -13.38 -2.17
N VAL A 39 -10.30 -12.29 -1.49
CA VAL A 39 -11.57 -12.19 -0.77
C VAL A 39 -12.41 -11.06 -1.33
N ARG A 40 -13.61 -11.38 -1.82
CA ARG A 40 -14.58 -10.43 -2.37
C ARG A 40 -15.55 -10.00 -1.25
N ASN A 41 -15.34 -8.82 -0.68
CA ASN A 41 -16.08 -8.30 0.47
C ASN A 41 -16.71 -6.91 0.28
N HIS A 42 -16.45 -6.24 -0.87
CA HIS A 42 -16.97 -4.91 -1.21
C HIS A 42 -17.42 -4.87 -2.66
N ALA A 43 -18.70 -4.54 -2.91
CA ALA A 43 -19.32 -4.68 -4.23
C ALA A 43 -18.66 -3.79 -5.31
N ALA A 44 -18.48 -2.49 -5.03
CA ALA A 44 -17.87 -1.59 -6.02
C ALA A 44 -16.43 -2.02 -6.36
N SER A 45 -15.63 -2.44 -5.37
CA SER A 45 -14.28 -2.96 -5.61
C SER A 45 -14.28 -4.26 -6.43
N ALA A 46 -15.31 -5.11 -6.28
CA ALA A 46 -15.42 -6.35 -7.07
C ALA A 46 -15.61 -6.09 -8.57
N TYR A 47 -16.29 -5.01 -8.92
CA TYR A 47 -16.41 -4.60 -10.33
C TYR A 47 -15.08 -4.04 -10.85
N LEU A 48 -14.40 -3.20 -10.07
CA LEU A 48 -13.07 -2.69 -10.43
C LEU A 48 -12.04 -3.81 -10.59
N ASP A 49 -12.05 -4.81 -9.71
CA ASP A 49 -11.16 -5.97 -9.81
C ASP A 49 -11.43 -6.76 -11.09
N ARG A 50 -12.70 -6.94 -11.48
CA ARG A 50 -13.05 -7.61 -12.73
C ARG A 50 -12.45 -6.87 -13.94
N ASP A 51 -12.50 -5.54 -13.94
CA ASP A 51 -11.93 -4.74 -15.03
C ASP A 51 -10.40 -4.83 -15.04
N LEU A 52 -9.74 -4.83 -13.87
CA LEU A 52 -8.29 -5.03 -13.74
C LEU A 52 -7.81 -6.41 -14.18
N LEU A 53 -8.67 -7.42 -14.12
CA LEU A 53 -8.36 -8.80 -14.49
C LEU A 53 -8.73 -9.11 -15.95
N GLN A 54 -9.25 -8.14 -16.72
CA GLN A 54 -9.51 -8.34 -18.15
C GLN A 54 -8.21 -8.65 -18.89
N GLY A 55 -8.19 -9.76 -19.60
CA GLY A 55 -7.00 -10.24 -20.34
C GLY A 55 -5.91 -10.88 -19.46
N ALA A 56 -6.17 -11.13 -18.18
CA ALA A 56 -5.27 -11.92 -17.34
C ALA A 56 -5.21 -13.37 -17.82
N THR A 57 -4.00 -13.92 -17.89
CA THR A 57 -3.72 -15.30 -18.31
C THR A 57 -3.55 -16.25 -17.11
N PHE A 58 -3.37 -15.72 -15.92
CA PHE A 58 -3.31 -16.47 -14.66
C PHE A 58 -4.70 -16.75 -14.06
N GLY A 59 -4.78 -17.76 -13.20
CA GLY A 59 -6.01 -18.15 -12.51
C GLY A 59 -6.41 -17.15 -11.42
N HIS A 60 -7.70 -16.90 -11.24
CA HIS A 60 -8.24 -16.06 -10.15
C HIS A 60 -9.39 -16.77 -9.43
N GLU A 61 -9.22 -17.03 -8.14
CA GLU A 61 -10.20 -17.67 -7.27
C GLU A 61 -10.65 -16.74 -6.12
N PRO A 62 -11.77 -16.01 -6.27
CA PRO A 62 -12.27 -15.15 -5.20
C PRO A 62 -13.16 -15.91 -4.21
N ILE A 63 -12.92 -15.71 -2.91
CA ILE A 63 -13.83 -16.15 -1.85
C ILE A 63 -14.92 -15.11 -1.64
N ASP A 64 -16.17 -15.47 -1.93
CA ASP A 64 -17.30 -14.56 -1.82
C ASP A 64 -17.73 -14.36 -0.36
N MET A 65 -17.72 -13.10 0.06
CA MET A 65 -18.34 -12.58 1.28
C MET A 65 -19.58 -11.71 0.98
N LEU A 66 -19.95 -11.61 -0.30
CA LEU A 66 -21.08 -10.83 -0.81
C LEU A 66 -22.09 -11.76 -1.52
N PRO A 67 -23.41 -11.51 -1.36
CA PRO A 67 -24.44 -12.20 -2.17
C PRO A 67 -24.40 -11.75 -3.63
N GLY A 68 -24.91 -12.59 -4.53
CA GLY A 68 -25.04 -12.25 -5.96
C GLY A 68 -23.82 -12.61 -6.83
N PHE A 69 -22.84 -13.31 -6.27
CA PHE A 69 -21.72 -13.92 -7.01
C PHE A 69 -21.86 -15.46 -7.05
N ALA A 70 -20.81 -16.17 -7.43
CA ALA A 70 -20.85 -17.62 -7.65
C ALA A 70 -21.25 -18.44 -6.40
N THR A 71 -20.94 -17.92 -5.22
CA THR A 71 -21.26 -18.63 -3.95
C THR A 71 -22.72 -18.43 -3.53
N GLY A 72 -23.42 -19.52 -3.19
CA GLY A 72 -24.81 -19.48 -2.75
C GLY A 72 -25.06 -18.57 -1.52
N ARG A 73 -26.21 -17.88 -1.51
CA ARG A 73 -26.58 -16.87 -0.49
C ARG A 73 -26.47 -17.38 0.94
N VAL A 74 -26.87 -18.63 1.22
CA VAL A 74 -26.79 -19.23 2.57
C VAL A 74 -25.35 -19.34 3.05
N THR A 75 -24.43 -19.78 2.18
CA THR A 75 -23.01 -19.89 2.50
C THR A 75 -22.39 -18.52 2.80
N VAL A 76 -22.73 -17.52 2.01
CA VAL A 76 -22.28 -16.13 2.23
C VAL A 76 -22.80 -15.60 3.56
N LEU A 77 -24.11 -15.79 3.83
CA LEU A 77 -24.70 -15.36 5.10
C LEU A 77 -24.02 -16.01 6.30
N ARG A 78 -23.77 -17.32 6.24
CA ARG A 78 -23.02 -18.03 7.31
C ARG A 78 -21.63 -17.47 7.51
N ARG A 79 -20.88 -17.21 6.44
CA ARG A 79 -19.54 -16.60 6.51
C ARG A 79 -19.59 -15.22 7.20
N ARG A 80 -20.56 -14.39 6.82
CA ARG A 80 -20.75 -13.04 7.39
C ARG A 80 -21.15 -13.09 8.86
N LEU A 81 -22.04 -14.00 9.26
CA LEU A 81 -22.42 -14.20 10.66
C LEU A 81 -21.23 -14.62 11.52
N LEU A 82 -20.39 -15.53 11.04
CA LEU A 82 -19.18 -15.95 11.77
C LEU A 82 -18.18 -14.78 11.93
N LEU A 83 -17.97 -13.98 10.89
CA LEU A 83 -17.12 -12.80 10.96
C LEU A 83 -17.69 -11.76 11.94
N TRP A 84 -19.00 -11.51 11.87
CA TRP A 84 -19.69 -10.59 12.79
C TRP A 84 -19.56 -11.07 14.24
N ALA A 85 -19.81 -12.34 14.52
CA ALA A 85 -19.71 -12.93 15.87
C ALA A 85 -18.27 -12.81 16.41
N ALA A 86 -17.24 -13.08 15.59
CA ALA A 86 -15.85 -12.94 15.96
C ALA A 86 -15.49 -11.48 16.30
N ARG A 87 -15.93 -10.52 15.48
CA ARG A 87 -15.75 -9.08 15.74
C ARG A 87 -16.46 -8.62 17.00
N ARG A 88 -17.68 -9.12 17.24
CA ARG A 88 -18.45 -8.81 18.43
C ARG A 88 -17.77 -9.37 19.69
N ALA A 89 -17.25 -10.59 19.64
CA ALA A 89 -16.49 -11.20 20.72
C ALA A 89 -15.20 -10.42 21.04
N ALA A 90 -14.48 -9.97 20.02
CA ALA A 90 -13.31 -9.12 20.18
C ALA A 90 -13.65 -7.79 20.86
N ALA A 91 -14.72 -7.12 20.41
CA ALA A 91 -15.14 -5.83 20.96
C ALA A 91 -15.67 -5.90 22.40
N MET A 92 -16.38 -6.99 22.77
CA MET A 92 -17.05 -7.10 24.08
C MET A 92 -16.20 -7.79 25.15
N LYS A 93 -15.35 -8.73 24.75
CA LYS A 93 -14.65 -9.63 25.68
C LYS A 93 -13.12 -9.57 25.54
N GLY A 94 -12.58 -8.71 24.69
CA GLY A 94 -11.16 -8.69 24.38
C GLY A 94 -10.63 -9.98 23.73
N LEU A 95 -11.53 -10.88 23.29
CA LEU A 95 -11.19 -12.16 22.67
C LEU A 95 -10.92 -11.96 21.17
N ALA A 96 -9.89 -11.21 20.85
CA ALA A 96 -9.50 -10.95 19.47
C ALA A 96 -8.85 -12.21 18.87
N THR A 97 -9.42 -12.69 17.78
CA THR A 97 -8.94 -13.84 17.03
C THR A 97 -8.73 -13.47 15.57
N ILE A 98 -7.94 -14.27 14.83
CA ILE A 98 -7.73 -14.07 13.39
C ILE A 98 -9.06 -14.00 12.60
N HIS A 99 -10.11 -14.66 13.10
CA HIS A 99 -11.42 -14.66 12.46
C HIS A 99 -12.14 -13.30 12.51
N ALA A 100 -11.73 -12.40 13.40
CA ALA A 100 -12.24 -11.02 13.42
C ALA A 100 -11.67 -10.18 12.25
N LEU A 101 -10.50 -10.57 11.73
CA LEU A 101 -9.83 -9.89 10.62
C LEU A 101 -10.32 -10.36 9.24
N GLY A 102 -10.82 -11.59 9.12
CA GLY A 102 -11.32 -12.11 7.85
C GLY A 102 -11.71 -13.59 7.87
N PRO A 103 -12.05 -14.17 6.72
CA PRO A 103 -12.52 -15.55 6.60
C PRO A 103 -11.37 -16.59 6.64
N ALA A 104 -10.53 -16.55 7.70
CA ALA A 104 -9.28 -17.30 7.80
C ALA A 104 -9.41 -18.80 7.52
N ARG A 105 -10.41 -19.48 8.13
CA ARG A 105 -10.64 -20.93 7.91
C ARG A 105 -11.10 -21.24 6.48
N VAL A 106 -11.81 -20.31 5.85
CA VAL A 106 -12.27 -20.50 4.47
C VAL A 106 -11.09 -20.36 3.51
N LEU A 107 -10.26 -19.32 3.71
CA LEU A 107 -9.02 -19.13 2.95
C LEU A 107 -8.10 -20.34 3.05
N LEU A 108 -7.84 -20.82 4.28
CA LEU A 108 -7.00 -22.01 4.50
C LEU A 108 -7.53 -23.25 3.77
N ARG A 109 -8.87 -23.48 3.83
CA ARG A 109 -9.50 -24.63 3.14
C ARG A 109 -9.35 -24.54 1.62
N HIS A 110 -9.49 -23.35 1.04
CA HIS A 110 -9.28 -23.15 -0.40
C HIS A 110 -7.79 -23.30 -0.77
N ALA A 111 -6.88 -22.68 -0.01
CA ALA A 111 -5.45 -22.79 -0.24
C ALA A 111 -4.95 -24.25 -0.22
N ARG A 112 -5.47 -25.10 0.68
CA ARG A 112 -5.15 -26.55 0.73
C ARG A 112 -5.53 -27.32 -0.54
N ARG A 113 -6.57 -26.87 -1.25
CA ARG A 113 -7.09 -27.55 -2.46
C ARG A 113 -6.36 -27.14 -3.72
N ILE A 114 -5.73 -25.98 -3.72
CA ILE A 114 -4.97 -25.48 -4.86
C ILE A 114 -3.56 -26.09 -4.81
N PRO A 115 -3.17 -26.88 -5.81
CA PRO A 115 -1.82 -27.40 -5.89
C PRO A 115 -0.85 -26.25 -6.21
N ALA A 116 0.19 -26.10 -5.41
CA ALA A 116 1.22 -25.08 -5.62
C ALA A 116 2.58 -25.60 -5.15
N ASP A 117 3.62 -25.30 -5.91
CA ASP A 117 5.00 -25.58 -5.58
C ASP A 117 5.58 -24.49 -4.67
N LEU A 118 5.02 -23.28 -4.75
CA LEU A 118 5.28 -22.16 -3.82
C LEU A 118 3.96 -21.42 -3.50
N THR A 119 3.76 -21.06 -2.24
CA THR A 119 2.63 -20.20 -1.81
C THR A 119 3.18 -18.89 -1.28
N ILE A 120 2.78 -17.74 -1.87
CA ILE A 120 3.14 -16.39 -1.42
C ILE A 120 1.92 -15.79 -0.69
N VAL A 121 2.12 -15.32 0.54
CA VAL A 121 1.04 -14.81 1.39
C VAL A 121 1.21 -13.32 1.69
N HIS A 122 0.12 -12.53 1.49
CA HIS A 122 0.06 -11.10 1.71
C HIS A 122 -1.02 -10.74 2.74
N SER A 123 -0.77 -9.74 3.56
CA SER A 123 -1.68 -9.26 4.59
C SER A 123 -1.99 -10.26 5.72
N GLU A 124 -2.60 -9.78 6.79
CA GLU A 124 -2.70 -10.44 8.11
C GLU A 124 -3.29 -11.86 8.09
N VAL A 125 -4.43 -12.01 7.40
CA VAL A 125 -5.13 -13.31 7.40
C VAL A 125 -4.41 -14.34 6.55
N PRO A 126 -3.95 -14.03 5.33
CA PRO A 126 -3.08 -14.91 4.56
C PRO A 126 -1.73 -15.23 5.22
N LEU A 127 -1.10 -14.29 5.95
CA LEU A 127 0.10 -14.59 6.74
C LEU A 127 -0.18 -15.71 7.77
N TRP A 128 -1.33 -15.63 8.46
CA TRP A 128 -1.76 -16.73 9.34
C TRP A 128 -2.02 -18.02 8.56
N VAL A 129 -2.63 -17.97 7.37
CA VAL A 129 -2.80 -19.13 6.49
C VAL A 129 -1.44 -19.73 6.14
N GLY A 130 -0.46 -18.89 5.82
CA GLY A 130 0.92 -19.29 5.53
C GLY A 130 1.57 -20.09 6.66
N THR A 131 1.37 -19.67 7.93
CA THR A 131 1.91 -20.45 9.06
C THR A 131 1.29 -21.84 9.15
N ARG A 132 -0.01 -21.98 8.85
CA ARG A 132 -0.68 -23.30 8.84
C ARG A 132 -0.19 -24.19 7.70
N LEU A 133 0.04 -23.61 6.51
CA LEU A 133 0.59 -24.33 5.37
C LEU A 133 2.05 -24.76 5.61
N LEU A 134 2.86 -23.94 6.31
CA LEU A 134 4.21 -24.34 6.76
C LEU A 134 4.18 -25.52 7.73
N GLU A 135 3.24 -25.54 8.67
CA GLU A 135 3.04 -26.67 9.59
C GLU A 135 2.69 -27.98 8.85
N GLU A 136 2.09 -27.86 7.67
CA GLU A 136 1.72 -28.97 6.78
C GLU A 136 2.84 -29.35 5.79
N GLY A 137 4.03 -28.74 5.93
CA GLY A 137 5.19 -29.03 5.08
C GLY A 137 5.16 -28.38 3.69
N ARG A 138 4.26 -27.37 3.46
CA ARG A 138 4.23 -26.66 2.18
C ARG A 138 5.31 -25.59 2.10
N CYS A 139 5.80 -25.34 0.89
CA CYS A 139 6.74 -24.26 0.60
C CYS A 139 5.97 -22.92 0.63
N VAL A 140 6.34 -22.03 1.56
CA VAL A 140 5.66 -20.74 1.79
C VAL A 140 6.67 -19.61 1.81
N ALA A 141 6.37 -18.55 1.04
CA ALA A 141 6.99 -17.23 1.12
C ALA A 141 6.01 -16.23 1.72
N ALA A 142 6.52 -15.20 2.39
CA ALA A 142 5.67 -14.18 3.01
C ALA A 142 6.08 -12.77 2.58
N ASP A 143 5.10 -11.96 2.22
CA ASP A 143 5.28 -10.54 1.91
C ASP A 143 4.76 -9.67 3.05
N PHE A 144 5.68 -8.91 3.65
CA PHE A 144 5.39 -7.93 4.70
C PHE A 144 5.31 -6.54 4.08
N GLU A 145 4.20 -6.25 3.39
CA GLU A 145 3.93 -4.91 2.86
C GLU A 145 3.91 -3.87 3.96
N ASP A 146 3.35 -4.25 5.13
CA ASP A 146 3.21 -3.46 6.35
C ASP A 146 3.62 -4.30 7.57
N TRP A 147 3.93 -3.63 8.68
CA TRP A 147 4.13 -4.27 9.97
C TRP A 147 2.79 -4.42 10.69
N HIS A 148 2.06 -5.46 10.39
CA HIS A 148 0.65 -5.62 10.77
C HIS A 148 0.37 -5.57 12.28
N SER A 149 1.29 -6.04 13.13
CA SER A 149 1.15 -5.92 14.58
C SER A 149 1.40 -4.50 15.10
N GLU A 150 2.00 -3.61 14.29
CA GLU A 150 2.41 -2.25 14.66
C GLU A 150 1.82 -1.17 13.71
N ASP A 151 0.73 -1.45 12.98
CA ASP A 151 0.16 -0.57 11.94
C ASP A 151 -0.97 0.34 12.43
N LEU A 152 -1.38 0.28 13.69
CA LEU A 152 -2.54 1.01 14.19
C LEU A 152 -2.21 1.84 15.43
N LEU A 153 -2.99 2.91 15.63
CA LEU A 153 -2.98 3.67 16.88
C LEU A 153 -3.37 2.77 18.06
N PRO A 154 -2.85 3.02 19.28
CA PRO A 154 -3.11 2.18 20.46
C PRO A 154 -4.58 1.90 20.74
N ALA A 155 -5.46 2.90 20.56
CA ALA A 155 -6.91 2.74 20.74
C ALA A 155 -7.54 1.74 19.73
N GLN A 156 -6.98 1.61 18.54
CA GLN A 156 -7.44 0.68 17.51
C GLN A 156 -6.84 -0.72 17.68
N GLN A 157 -5.68 -0.82 18.31
CA GLN A 157 -4.98 -2.08 18.58
C GLN A 157 -5.75 -2.97 19.59
N ALA A 158 -6.49 -2.38 20.52
CA ALA A 158 -7.21 -3.11 21.59
C ALA A 158 -8.19 -4.19 21.07
N GLN A 159 -8.66 -4.07 19.83
CA GLN A 159 -9.59 -5.03 19.20
C GLN A 159 -8.88 -6.03 18.28
N ARG A 160 -7.56 -6.02 18.24
CA ARG A 160 -6.77 -6.87 17.34
C ARG A 160 -6.05 -7.98 18.08
N PRO A 161 -5.86 -9.15 17.47
CA PRO A 161 -5.13 -10.27 18.06
C PRO A 161 -3.60 -10.05 17.94
N LEU A 162 -3.07 -9.01 18.62
CA LEU A 162 -1.69 -8.58 18.45
C LEU A 162 -0.66 -9.68 18.74
N ASP A 163 -0.85 -10.44 19.82
CA ASP A 163 0.08 -11.52 20.17
C ASP A 163 0.09 -12.63 19.12
N LEU A 164 -1.08 -12.94 18.55
CA LEU A 164 -1.16 -13.88 17.44
C LEU A 164 -0.48 -13.32 16.19
N LEU A 165 -0.67 -12.03 15.86
CA LEU A 165 -0.02 -11.41 14.72
C LEU A 165 1.51 -11.42 14.89
N ARG A 166 2.03 -11.09 16.07
CA ARG A 166 3.47 -11.16 16.40
C ARG A 166 4.02 -12.58 16.26
N GLN A 167 3.27 -13.59 16.73
CA GLN A 167 3.67 -14.99 16.53
C GLN A 167 3.70 -15.41 15.07
N VAL A 168 2.71 -14.98 14.28
CA VAL A 168 2.65 -15.22 12.83
C VAL A 168 3.84 -14.58 12.12
N GLU A 169 4.10 -13.30 12.40
CA GLU A 169 5.24 -12.55 11.85
C GLU A 169 6.57 -13.23 12.19
N GLN A 170 6.79 -13.56 13.47
CA GLN A 170 7.98 -14.27 13.92
C GLN A 170 8.15 -15.64 13.24
N THR A 171 7.06 -16.41 13.13
CA THR A 171 7.10 -17.74 12.52
C THR A 171 7.50 -17.65 11.05
N LEU A 172 6.90 -16.72 10.29
CA LEU A 172 7.18 -16.57 8.87
C LEU A 172 8.59 -16.02 8.60
N LEU A 173 9.04 -15.03 9.38
CA LEU A 173 10.41 -14.49 9.24
C LEU A 173 11.50 -15.54 9.50
N ASN A 174 11.22 -16.56 10.35
CA ASN A 174 12.18 -17.59 10.68
C ASN A 174 12.04 -18.88 9.88
N ARG A 175 10.89 -19.15 9.24
CA ARG A 175 10.61 -20.46 8.64
C ARG A 175 10.16 -20.41 7.18
N ALA A 176 9.70 -19.24 6.66
CA ALA A 176 9.37 -19.11 5.26
C ALA A 176 10.65 -19.26 4.39
N VAL A 177 10.49 -19.78 3.18
CA VAL A 177 11.64 -19.99 2.25
C VAL A 177 12.28 -18.68 1.84
N HIS A 178 11.50 -17.60 1.76
CA HIS A 178 11.96 -16.22 1.74
C HIS A 178 10.88 -15.30 2.29
N THR A 179 11.28 -14.10 2.68
CA THR A 179 10.39 -13.01 3.04
C THR A 179 10.73 -11.77 2.23
N THR A 180 9.70 -10.99 1.88
CA THR A 180 9.85 -9.72 1.16
C THR A 180 9.20 -8.59 1.94
N THR A 181 9.63 -7.35 1.71
CA THR A 181 9.05 -6.14 2.30
C THR A 181 9.26 -4.92 1.40
N THR A 182 8.73 -3.76 1.80
CA THR A 182 8.63 -2.57 0.94
C THR A 182 9.72 -1.53 1.15
N SER A 183 10.54 -1.65 2.23
CA SER A 183 11.62 -0.70 2.53
C SER A 183 12.76 -1.35 3.30
N HIS A 184 13.96 -0.79 3.22
CA HIS A 184 15.10 -1.25 4.03
C HIS A 184 14.89 -0.95 5.52
N ALA A 185 14.22 0.17 5.85
CA ALA A 185 13.89 0.52 7.22
C ALA A 185 12.97 -0.53 7.86
N LEU A 186 11.95 -1.00 7.13
CA LEU A 186 11.04 -2.03 7.61
C LEU A 186 11.73 -3.41 7.68
N ALA A 187 12.56 -3.76 6.69
CA ALA A 187 13.35 -5.00 6.70
C ALA A 187 14.24 -5.11 7.94
N ALA A 188 14.97 -4.03 8.24
CA ALA A 188 15.85 -3.96 9.41
C ALA A 188 15.06 -4.07 10.73
N ALA A 189 13.92 -3.39 10.84
CA ALA A 189 13.10 -3.41 12.04
C ALA A 189 12.46 -4.79 12.30
N LEU A 190 11.95 -5.45 11.26
CA LEU A 190 11.41 -6.81 11.34
C LEU A 190 12.48 -7.81 11.78
N HIS A 191 13.66 -7.75 11.15
CA HIS A 191 14.80 -8.60 11.53
C HIS A 191 15.26 -8.35 12.97
N ALA A 192 15.39 -7.08 13.37
CA ALA A 192 15.77 -6.73 14.74
C ALA A 192 14.76 -7.21 15.79
N ARG A 193 13.48 -7.23 15.45
CA ARG A 193 12.39 -7.63 16.36
C ARG A 193 12.24 -9.13 16.50
N TYR A 194 12.34 -9.86 15.39
CA TYR A 194 11.93 -11.27 15.31
C TYR A 194 13.07 -12.23 14.97
N GLY A 195 14.24 -11.71 14.58
CA GLY A 195 15.31 -12.54 14.05
C GLY A 195 15.00 -13.06 12.64
N GLY A 196 15.58 -14.20 12.29
CA GLY A 196 15.44 -14.83 10.97
C GLY A 196 16.25 -14.15 9.87
N SER A 197 15.93 -14.44 8.63
CA SER A 197 16.56 -13.79 7.47
C SER A 197 16.06 -12.35 7.31
N ILE A 198 16.93 -11.43 6.90
CA ILE A 198 16.52 -10.07 6.55
C ILE A 198 15.61 -10.14 5.32
N PRO A 199 14.38 -9.59 5.36
CA PRO A 199 13.48 -9.58 4.21
C PRO A 199 14.10 -8.90 2.98
N VAL A 200 13.91 -9.48 1.80
CA VAL A 200 14.34 -8.87 0.55
C VAL A 200 13.45 -7.66 0.24
N VAL A 201 14.08 -6.53 -0.03
CA VAL A 201 13.32 -5.31 -0.32
C VAL A 201 12.89 -5.28 -1.78
N ILE A 202 11.59 -5.35 -1.99
CA ILE A 202 10.89 -5.16 -3.26
C ILE A 202 9.88 -4.03 -3.03
N THR A 203 10.20 -2.84 -3.48
CA THR A 203 9.35 -1.67 -3.24
C THR A 203 8.00 -1.81 -3.96
N ASN A 204 6.94 -1.18 -3.44
CA ASN A 204 5.62 -1.23 -4.07
C ASN A 204 5.51 -0.26 -5.27
N SER A 205 6.59 -0.16 -6.04
CA SER A 205 6.69 0.68 -7.23
C SER A 205 5.65 0.33 -8.29
N PHE A 206 5.39 1.28 -9.17
CA PHE A 206 4.42 1.14 -10.27
C PHE A 206 5.15 1.06 -11.61
N PRO A 207 4.55 0.44 -12.64
CA PRO A 207 5.07 0.52 -14.01
C PRO A 207 5.29 1.97 -14.44
N LEU A 208 6.34 2.23 -15.20
CA LEU A 208 6.67 3.58 -15.65
C LEU A 208 5.54 4.17 -16.48
N GLN A 209 5.10 5.34 -16.10
CA GLN A 209 4.10 6.12 -16.82
C GLN A 209 4.71 6.69 -18.10
N ARG A 210 3.99 6.60 -19.24
CA ARG A 210 4.50 7.09 -20.53
C ARG A 210 4.55 8.61 -20.59
N ASP A 211 3.50 9.27 -20.07
CA ASP A 211 3.33 10.71 -20.10
C ASP A 211 3.44 11.30 -18.70
N PRO A 212 4.65 11.67 -18.25
CA PRO A 212 4.82 12.34 -16.97
C PRO A 212 4.24 13.75 -17.02
N HIS A 213 4.24 14.40 -15.88
CA HIS A 213 3.75 15.74 -15.55
C HIS A 213 3.39 16.65 -16.73
N THR A 214 2.11 17.06 -16.74
CA THR A 214 1.52 17.97 -17.74
C THR A 214 0.79 19.15 -17.09
N GLY A 215 1.26 19.60 -15.92
CA GLY A 215 0.62 20.71 -15.19
C GLY A 215 0.41 21.93 -16.06
N PRO A 216 -0.74 22.65 -15.95
CA PRO A 216 -1.10 23.74 -16.83
C PRO A 216 -0.10 24.90 -16.69
N PRO A 217 0.51 25.38 -17.79
CA PRO A 217 1.44 26.51 -17.77
C PRO A 217 0.71 27.77 -17.26
N GLY A 218 1.39 28.57 -16.43
CA GLY A 218 0.87 29.87 -15.95
C GLY A 218 -0.11 29.80 -14.77
N ALA A 219 -0.63 28.64 -14.40
CA ALA A 219 -1.49 28.52 -13.22
C ALA A 219 -0.69 28.58 -11.90
N PRO A 220 -1.30 29.01 -10.77
CA PRO A 220 -0.66 28.85 -9.47
C PRO A 220 -0.31 27.38 -9.19
N PRO A 221 0.88 27.09 -8.56
CA PRO A 221 1.26 25.71 -8.25
C PRO A 221 0.20 24.98 -7.47
N SER A 222 0.08 23.66 -7.75
CA SER A 222 -0.87 22.79 -7.08
C SER A 222 -0.17 21.75 -6.23
N TYR A 223 -0.58 21.67 -4.96
CA TYR A 223 -0.36 20.51 -4.11
C TYR A 223 -1.43 19.46 -4.39
N PHE A 224 -1.02 18.22 -4.45
CA PHE A 224 -1.90 17.08 -4.67
C PHE A 224 -1.74 16.03 -3.57
N TRP A 225 -2.85 15.62 -3.00
CA TRP A 225 -2.90 14.51 -2.06
C TRP A 225 -4.06 13.58 -2.38
N PHE A 226 -3.83 12.28 -2.38
CA PHE A 226 -4.87 11.32 -2.67
C PHE A 226 -4.98 10.23 -1.60
N SER A 227 -6.21 9.74 -1.42
CA SER A 227 -6.52 8.57 -0.61
C SER A 227 -7.83 7.96 -1.12
N GLN A 228 -8.04 6.66 -0.92
CA GLN A 228 -9.35 6.05 -1.23
C GLN A 228 -10.45 6.73 -0.42
N THR A 229 -10.16 7.03 0.85
CA THR A 229 -11.05 7.77 1.74
C THR A 229 -10.27 8.94 2.33
N LEU A 230 -10.80 10.15 2.17
CA LEU A 230 -10.26 11.35 2.81
C LEU A 230 -10.75 11.39 4.25
N GLY A 231 -9.82 11.33 5.19
CA GLY A 231 -10.14 11.30 6.62
C GLY A 231 -8.93 11.67 7.47
N PRO A 232 -9.12 11.82 8.80
CA PRO A 232 -8.08 12.25 9.71
C PRO A 232 -6.98 11.21 9.93
N GLY A 233 -5.85 11.67 10.52
CA GLY A 233 -4.79 10.80 11.04
C GLY A 233 -3.76 10.34 10.00
N ARG A 234 -3.63 11.08 8.88
CA ARG A 234 -2.61 10.82 7.84
C ARG A 234 -1.73 12.05 7.55
N GLY A 235 -1.59 12.96 8.52
CA GLY A 235 -0.73 14.13 8.42
C GLY A 235 -1.29 15.30 7.60
N LEU A 236 -2.50 15.17 7.02
CA LEU A 236 -3.10 16.26 6.24
C LEU A 236 -3.43 17.46 7.13
N GLU A 237 -3.90 17.20 8.35
CA GLU A 237 -4.29 18.25 9.31
C GLU A 237 -3.14 19.19 9.65
N ILE A 238 -1.97 18.63 9.92
CA ILE A 238 -0.79 19.44 10.26
C ILE A 238 -0.23 20.17 9.03
N PHE A 239 -0.34 19.56 7.85
CA PHE A 239 -0.02 20.23 6.58
C PHE A 239 -0.94 21.43 6.36
N LEU A 240 -2.25 21.32 6.59
CA LEU A 240 -3.22 22.44 6.43
C LEU A 240 -2.87 23.61 7.34
N GLU A 241 -2.47 23.34 8.59
CA GLU A 241 -2.06 24.36 9.54
C GLU A 241 -0.81 25.12 9.06
N VAL A 242 0.17 24.42 8.48
CA VAL A 242 1.37 25.03 7.89
C VAL A 242 1.02 25.79 6.62
N TRP A 243 0.27 25.17 5.71
CA TRP A 243 -0.10 25.77 4.43
C TRP A 243 -0.96 27.05 4.58
N ALA A 244 -1.75 27.14 5.65
CA ALA A 244 -2.51 28.34 6.00
C ALA A 244 -1.62 29.59 6.18
N HIS A 245 -0.35 29.41 6.57
CA HIS A 245 0.60 30.47 6.87
C HIS A 245 1.64 30.71 5.76
N THR A 246 1.58 29.97 4.64
CA THR A 246 2.49 30.20 3.51
C THR A 246 2.15 31.51 2.79
N ALA A 247 3.18 32.23 2.32
CA ALA A 247 3.03 33.50 1.61
C ALA A 247 2.75 33.29 0.11
N VAL A 248 3.37 32.25 -0.49
CA VAL A 248 3.24 32.00 -1.93
C VAL A 248 1.88 31.40 -2.28
N SER A 249 1.23 31.99 -3.28
CA SER A 249 -0.08 31.51 -3.75
C SER A 249 0.02 30.13 -4.38
N SER A 250 -0.80 29.21 -3.89
CA SER A 250 -0.89 27.81 -4.35
C SER A 250 -2.29 27.25 -4.18
N ARG A 251 -2.59 26.14 -4.84
CA ARG A 251 -3.85 25.39 -4.73
C ARG A 251 -3.62 24.06 -4.03
N LEU A 252 -4.64 23.52 -3.40
CA LEU A 252 -4.64 22.18 -2.82
C LEU A 252 -5.73 21.33 -3.46
N VAL A 253 -5.38 20.18 -4.01
CA VAL A 253 -6.32 19.22 -4.57
C VAL A 253 -6.31 17.96 -3.73
N LEU A 254 -7.44 17.65 -3.13
CA LEU A 254 -7.68 16.46 -2.32
C LEU A 254 -8.53 15.47 -3.12
N PHE A 255 -7.93 14.33 -3.43
CA PHE A 255 -8.48 13.36 -4.35
C PHE A 255 -8.91 12.09 -3.60
N GLY A 256 -10.23 11.82 -3.57
CA GLY A 256 -10.82 10.68 -2.85
C GLY A 256 -12.19 10.99 -2.29
N GLU A 257 -12.81 9.98 -1.67
CA GLU A 257 -14.13 10.14 -1.05
C GLU A 257 -13.99 10.66 0.38
N PRO A 258 -14.49 11.86 0.72
CA PRO A 258 -14.41 12.38 2.07
C PRO A 258 -15.31 11.57 3.03
N CYS A 259 -14.78 11.25 4.21
CA CYS A 259 -15.62 10.84 5.34
C CYS A 259 -16.64 11.94 5.66
N ALA A 260 -17.77 11.57 6.23
CA ALA A 260 -18.83 12.51 6.57
C ALA A 260 -18.31 13.73 7.38
N GLY A 261 -18.47 14.92 6.82
CA GLY A 261 -18.06 16.19 7.42
C GLY A 261 -16.55 16.48 7.40
N PHE A 262 -15.73 15.66 6.71
CA PHE A 262 -14.30 15.91 6.65
C PHE A 262 -13.94 17.10 5.74
N ASP A 263 -14.67 17.32 4.69
CA ASP A 263 -14.55 18.48 3.82
C ASP A 263 -14.79 19.80 4.58
N ASP A 264 -15.82 19.85 5.43
CA ASP A 264 -16.07 20.99 6.33
C ASP A 264 -14.95 21.15 7.36
N GLN A 265 -14.44 20.05 7.94
CA GLN A 265 -13.31 20.09 8.86
C GLN A 265 -12.06 20.68 8.21
N VAL A 266 -11.76 20.29 6.97
CA VAL A 266 -10.64 20.85 6.20
C VAL A 266 -10.83 22.34 5.96
N ARG A 267 -12.01 22.76 5.48
CA ARG A 267 -12.30 24.17 5.21
C ARG A 267 -12.25 25.03 6.48
N ASN A 268 -12.79 24.54 7.59
CA ASN A 268 -12.82 25.27 8.85
C ASN A 268 -11.44 25.48 9.50
N ARG A 269 -10.44 24.66 9.14
CA ARG A 269 -9.02 24.84 9.56
C ARG A 269 -8.29 25.94 8.77
N LEU A 270 -8.87 26.46 7.71
CA LEU A 270 -8.20 27.36 6.79
C LEU A 270 -8.79 28.80 6.88
N PRO A 271 -7.97 29.82 6.73
CA PRO A 271 -8.43 31.20 6.56
C PRO A 271 -9.26 31.35 5.28
N ALA A 272 -10.14 32.35 5.23
CA ALA A 272 -11.15 32.52 4.18
C ALA A 272 -10.55 32.49 2.76
N GLU A 273 -9.42 33.15 2.57
CA GLU A 273 -8.71 33.23 1.29
C GLU A 273 -8.11 31.88 0.83
N ARG A 274 -7.86 30.93 1.74
CA ARG A 274 -7.39 29.59 1.42
C ARG A 274 -8.51 28.60 1.15
N ARG A 275 -9.70 28.82 1.72
CA ARG A 275 -10.86 27.92 1.54
C ARG A 275 -11.25 27.74 0.08
N THR A 276 -11.17 28.83 -0.72
CA THR A 276 -11.48 28.83 -2.15
C THR A 276 -10.40 28.15 -3.00
N LYS A 277 -9.22 27.90 -2.44
CA LYS A 277 -8.09 27.27 -3.12
C LYS A 277 -7.99 25.75 -2.86
N VAL A 278 -8.92 25.19 -2.08
CA VAL A 278 -9.04 23.74 -1.86
C VAL A 278 -10.12 23.16 -2.75
N SER A 279 -9.77 22.13 -3.49
CA SER A 279 -10.69 21.35 -4.31
C SER A 279 -10.76 19.91 -3.80
N PHE A 280 -11.98 19.36 -3.69
CA PHE A 280 -12.25 17.96 -3.45
C PHE A 280 -12.64 17.31 -4.77
N VAL A 281 -11.94 16.27 -5.17
CA VAL A 281 -12.16 15.57 -6.43
C VAL A 281 -12.50 14.11 -6.13
N PRO A 282 -13.62 13.59 -6.64
CA PRO A 282 -13.99 12.20 -6.46
C PRO A 282 -12.91 11.23 -6.97
N PRO A 283 -12.81 10.01 -6.39
CA PRO A 283 -11.86 9.01 -6.85
C PRO A 283 -12.17 8.57 -8.30
N VAL A 284 -11.11 8.30 -9.06
CA VAL A 284 -11.22 7.73 -10.40
C VAL A 284 -10.88 6.23 -10.39
N PRO A 285 -11.21 5.48 -11.44
CA PRO A 285 -10.74 4.11 -11.61
C PRO A 285 -9.20 4.04 -11.51
N PRO A 286 -8.64 2.93 -10.99
CA PRO A 286 -7.18 2.79 -10.81
C PRO A 286 -6.35 3.09 -12.07
N ALA A 287 -6.84 2.73 -13.24
CA ALA A 287 -6.18 2.98 -14.52
C ALA A 287 -6.05 4.47 -14.88
N ALA A 288 -6.97 5.32 -14.40
CA ALA A 288 -6.97 6.76 -14.65
C ALA A 288 -6.17 7.56 -13.59
N LEU A 289 -5.84 6.94 -12.45
CA LEU A 289 -5.15 7.62 -11.34
C LEU A 289 -3.77 8.18 -11.74
N PRO A 290 -2.92 7.49 -12.51
CA PRO A 290 -1.63 8.04 -12.94
C PRO A 290 -1.77 9.36 -13.72
N THR A 291 -2.70 9.42 -14.67
CA THR A 291 -2.99 10.65 -15.45
C THR A 291 -3.54 11.77 -14.56
N ALA A 292 -4.41 11.45 -13.61
CA ALA A 292 -4.92 12.42 -12.65
C ALA A 292 -3.79 13.02 -11.79
N ILE A 293 -2.84 12.21 -11.33
CA ILE A 293 -1.67 12.67 -10.58
C ILE A 293 -0.80 13.61 -11.43
N ALA A 294 -0.51 13.24 -12.69
CA ALA A 294 0.38 13.96 -13.59
C ALA A 294 -0.10 15.40 -13.92
N GLY A 295 -1.35 15.73 -13.71
CA GLY A 295 -1.92 17.08 -13.88
C GLY A 295 -1.54 18.08 -12.79
N HIS A 296 -0.69 17.73 -11.81
CA HIS A 296 -0.34 18.55 -10.66
C HIS A 296 1.17 18.79 -10.54
N ASP A 297 1.58 19.74 -9.67
CA ASP A 297 2.98 20.17 -9.58
C ASP A 297 3.72 19.46 -8.44
N ILE A 298 3.07 19.25 -7.28
CA ILE A 298 3.69 18.78 -6.06
C ILE A 298 2.84 17.68 -5.43
N GLY A 299 3.44 16.53 -5.18
CA GLY A 299 2.82 15.43 -4.47
C GLY A 299 3.08 15.51 -2.96
N LEU A 300 2.03 15.38 -2.15
CA LEU A 300 2.12 15.38 -0.69
C LEU A 300 2.20 13.94 -0.16
N ALA A 301 3.41 13.52 0.20
CA ALA A 301 3.67 12.24 0.85
C ALA A 301 3.64 12.43 2.37
N LEU A 302 2.43 12.62 2.91
CA LEU A 302 2.22 12.85 4.34
C LEU A 302 1.95 11.53 5.04
N GLU A 303 2.71 11.27 6.08
CA GLU A 303 2.51 10.16 7.02
C GLU A 303 2.95 10.59 8.42
N THR A 304 2.61 9.80 9.45
CA THR A 304 2.98 10.07 10.84
C THR A 304 4.02 9.06 11.31
N ALA A 305 5.04 9.53 12.02
CA ALA A 305 6.06 8.69 12.63
C ALA A 305 5.57 7.97 13.90
N GLU A 306 4.40 8.32 14.43
CA GLU A 306 3.84 7.76 15.66
C GLU A 306 3.43 6.29 15.52
N ILE A 307 3.11 5.86 14.30
CA ILE A 307 2.75 4.47 14.00
C ILE A 307 3.97 3.80 13.36
N PRO A 308 4.61 2.81 14.03
CA PRO A 308 5.86 2.21 13.57
C PRO A 308 5.82 1.72 12.12
N SER A 309 4.77 1.01 11.72
CA SER A 309 4.61 0.54 10.34
C SER A 309 4.64 1.71 9.34
N ARG A 310 3.89 2.78 9.60
CA ARG A 310 3.83 3.95 8.71
C ARG A 310 5.12 4.76 8.67
N ASN A 311 5.85 4.80 9.79
CA ASN A 311 7.16 5.43 9.85
C ASN A 311 8.17 4.72 8.95
N LEU A 312 8.12 3.39 8.91
CA LEU A 312 9.12 2.56 8.27
C LEU A 312 8.80 2.26 6.79
N THR A 313 7.53 2.25 6.40
CA THR A 313 7.09 1.87 5.05
C THR A 313 7.30 3.01 4.06
N ILE A 314 7.79 2.68 2.85
CA ILE A 314 7.73 3.58 1.70
C ILE A 314 6.29 3.59 1.17
N THR A 315 5.63 4.75 1.23
CA THR A 315 4.22 4.85 0.85
C THR A 315 4.01 4.78 -0.66
N ASN A 316 2.89 4.19 -1.08
CA ASN A 316 2.49 4.19 -2.50
C ASN A 316 2.39 5.60 -3.09
N LYS A 317 2.07 6.60 -2.26
CA LYS A 317 1.93 7.99 -2.69
C LYS A 317 3.24 8.55 -3.24
N ILE A 318 4.34 8.44 -2.46
CA ILE A 318 5.63 8.98 -2.89
C ILE A 318 6.08 8.33 -4.20
N LEU A 319 5.91 7.00 -4.34
CA LEU A 319 6.28 6.25 -5.53
C LEU A 319 5.46 6.68 -6.77
N GLN A 320 4.17 6.92 -6.60
CA GLN A 320 3.31 7.41 -7.68
C GLN A 320 3.64 8.86 -8.06
N TYR A 321 3.97 9.72 -7.09
CA TYR A 321 4.38 11.10 -7.37
C TYR A 321 5.69 11.15 -8.16
N LEU A 322 6.69 10.36 -7.75
CA LEU A 322 7.95 10.23 -8.50
C LEU A 322 7.69 9.75 -9.93
N ASN A 323 6.87 8.71 -10.08
CA ASN A 323 6.52 8.13 -11.38
C ASN A 323 5.79 9.13 -12.29
N ALA A 324 4.92 9.96 -11.74
CA ALA A 324 4.26 11.03 -12.47
C ALA A 324 5.13 12.27 -12.71
N GLY A 325 6.33 12.34 -12.11
CA GLY A 325 7.24 13.49 -12.25
C GLY A 325 6.81 14.70 -11.43
N LEU A 326 6.12 14.52 -10.30
CA LEU A 326 5.81 15.60 -9.36
C LEU A 326 6.99 15.82 -8.41
N ALA A 327 7.27 17.08 -8.08
CA ALA A 327 8.12 17.37 -6.93
C ALA A 327 7.46 16.85 -5.64
N VAL A 328 8.24 16.31 -4.71
CA VAL A 328 7.68 15.68 -3.50
C VAL A 328 7.86 16.58 -2.28
N VAL A 329 6.79 16.74 -1.52
CA VAL A 329 6.84 17.21 -0.12
C VAL A 329 6.50 16.02 0.77
N ALA A 330 7.47 15.57 1.54
CA ALA A 330 7.34 14.41 2.41
C ALA A 330 7.44 14.81 3.88
N SER A 331 6.61 14.19 4.74
CA SER A 331 6.83 14.24 6.19
C SER A 331 8.08 13.44 6.56
N ASP A 332 8.66 13.80 7.70
CA ASP A 332 9.90 13.20 8.19
C ASP A 332 9.67 11.83 8.81
N THR A 333 9.62 10.80 7.94
CA THR A 333 9.56 9.39 8.33
C THR A 333 10.72 8.60 7.73
N ALA A 334 11.10 7.49 8.35
CA ALA A 334 12.22 6.68 7.90
C ALA A 334 12.03 6.17 6.46
N GLY A 335 10.82 5.68 6.11
CA GLY A 335 10.55 5.21 4.75
C GLY A 335 10.63 6.31 3.69
N GLN A 336 10.20 7.54 4.01
CA GLN A 336 10.28 8.65 3.06
C GLN A 336 11.70 9.23 2.97
N ARG A 337 12.46 9.24 4.09
CA ARG A 337 13.90 9.53 4.07
C ARG A 337 14.65 8.57 3.16
N GLU A 338 14.37 7.27 3.22
CA GLU A 338 14.99 6.26 2.38
C GLU A 338 14.85 6.59 0.88
N VAL A 339 13.72 7.16 0.47
CA VAL A 339 13.49 7.57 -0.92
C VAL A 339 14.22 8.86 -1.28
N LEU A 340 14.00 9.93 -0.52
CA LEU A 340 14.49 11.26 -0.91
C LEU A 340 15.98 11.48 -0.63
N THR A 341 16.61 10.73 0.28
CA THR A 341 18.07 10.82 0.46
C THR A 341 18.86 10.27 -0.74
N ARG A 342 18.26 9.39 -1.55
CA ARG A 342 18.88 8.91 -2.81
C ARG A 342 19.00 9.99 -3.86
N LYS A 343 18.07 10.95 -3.88
CA LYS A 343 18.06 12.09 -4.82
C LYS A 343 17.35 13.27 -4.17
N PRO A 344 18.07 14.06 -3.33
CA PRO A 344 17.48 15.19 -2.58
C PRO A 344 16.84 16.26 -3.47
N GLU A 345 17.25 16.32 -4.73
CA GLU A 345 16.67 17.23 -5.71
C GLU A 345 15.23 16.88 -6.10
N ALA A 346 14.76 15.66 -5.83
CA ALA A 346 13.41 15.21 -6.19
C ALA A 346 12.30 15.81 -5.30
N GLY A 347 12.65 16.34 -4.12
CA GLY A 347 11.67 16.85 -3.19
C GLY A 347 12.29 17.50 -1.96
N ILE A 348 11.47 17.68 -0.94
CA ILE A 348 11.89 18.13 0.38
C ILE A 348 11.26 17.23 1.48
N ILE A 349 12.03 17.01 2.54
CA ILE A 349 11.54 16.40 3.78
C ILE A 349 11.24 17.53 4.75
N VAL A 350 10.06 17.54 5.32
CA VAL A 350 9.57 18.62 6.18
C VAL A 350 9.17 18.06 7.55
N ASP A 351 9.76 18.63 8.60
CA ASP A 351 9.24 18.43 9.96
C ASP A 351 8.09 19.43 10.20
N PHE A 352 6.87 18.97 10.03
CA PHE A 352 5.68 19.80 10.19
C PHE A 352 5.41 20.22 11.66
N ARG A 353 6.15 19.69 12.63
CA ARG A 353 6.05 20.13 14.04
C ARG A 353 6.65 21.52 14.23
N ASP A 354 7.69 21.87 13.46
CA ASP A 354 8.18 23.25 13.35
C ASP A 354 7.42 23.98 12.23
N ARG A 355 6.29 24.57 12.59
CA ARG A 355 5.39 25.22 11.63
C ARG A 355 6.02 26.38 10.87
N ALA A 356 6.89 27.15 11.52
CA ALA A 356 7.56 28.29 10.91
C ALA A 356 8.59 27.84 9.86
N ALA A 357 9.47 26.90 10.21
CA ALA A 357 10.43 26.33 9.27
C ALA A 357 9.72 25.59 8.14
N ALA A 358 8.67 24.84 8.43
CA ALA A 358 7.86 24.14 7.41
C ALA A 358 7.21 25.10 6.42
N SER A 359 6.58 26.20 6.90
CA SER A 359 5.98 27.23 6.04
C SER A 359 7.02 27.87 5.14
N ALA A 360 8.18 28.27 5.69
CA ALA A 360 9.27 28.83 4.93
C ALA A 360 9.81 27.85 3.86
N ALA A 361 9.91 26.57 4.17
CA ALA A 361 10.35 25.52 3.24
C ALA A 361 9.35 25.35 2.08
N LEU A 362 8.04 25.38 2.36
CA LEU A 362 7.00 25.34 1.32
C LEU A 362 7.05 26.60 0.43
N ASP A 363 7.24 27.78 1.00
CA ASP A 363 7.38 29.02 0.23
C ASP A 363 8.64 29.00 -0.66
N ALA A 364 9.77 28.57 -0.13
CA ALA A 364 11.01 28.44 -0.88
C ALA A 364 10.88 27.45 -2.06
N LEU A 365 10.14 26.35 -1.88
CA LEU A 365 9.85 25.38 -2.93
C LEU A 365 9.08 26.01 -4.10
N LEU A 366 8.17 26.95 -3.81
CA LEU A 366 7.28 27.57 -4.78
C LEU A 366 7.80 28.88 -5.36
N ALA A 367 8.79 29.51 -4.72
CA ALA A 367 9.30 30.84 -5.09
C ALA A 367 9.90 30.90 -6.51
N ASN A 368 10.37 29.76 -7.03
CA ASN A 368 11.04 29.70 -8.33
C ASN A 368 10.52 28.53 -9.18
N ARG A 369 9.76 28.86 -10.22
CA ARG A 369 9.17 27.87 -11.15
C ARG A 369 10.22 27.02 -11.87
N ALA A 370 11.35 27.59 -12.25
CA ALA A 370 12.43 26.84 -12.89
C ALA A 370 13.09 25.85 -11.91
N ALA A 371 13.21 26.22 -10.63
CA ALA A 371 13.69 25.32 -9.59
C ALA A 371 12.69 24.18 -9.34
N LEU A 372 11.40 24.48 -9.31
CA LEU A 372 10.34 23.46 -9.19
C LEU A 372 10.38 22.47 -10.36
N ALA A 373 10.52 22.96 -11.61
CA ALA A 373 10.64 22.10 -12.79
C ALA A 373 11.89 21.19 -12.74
N ARG A 374 13.02 21.68 -12.22
CA ARG A 374 14.21 20.83 -11.99
C ARG A 374 13.93 19.71 -10.98
N ARG A 375 13.17 19.99 -9.91
CA ARG A 375 12.78 18.98 -8.92
C ARG A 375 11.85 17.94 -9.53
N GLN A 376 10.91 18.35 -10.34
CA GLN A 376 10.00 17.45 -11.07
C GLN A 376 10.77 16.51 -12.00
N ALA A 377 11.73 17.05 -12.77
CA ALA A 377 12.61 16.23 -13.60
C ALA A 377 13.50 15.29 -12.77
N ALA A 378 13.96 15.71 -11.59
CA ALA A 378 14.73 14.84 -10.69
C ALA A 378 13.87 13.72 -10.09
N ALA A 379 12.63 14.02 -9.71
CA ALA A 379 11.67 13.04 -9.23
C ALA A 379 11.38 11.97 -10.29
N ARG A 380 11.15 12.39 -11.54
CA ARG A 380 10.95 11.47 -12.66
C ARG A 380 12.18 10.58 -12.89
N ARG A 381 13.38 11.13 -12.92
CA ARG A 381 14.62 10.34 -13.04
C ARG A 381 14.78 9.33 -11.90
N LEU A 382 14.45 9.71 -10.68
CA LEU A 382 14.51 8.80 -9.53
C LEU A 382 13.56 7.61 -9.70
N ALA A 383 12.35 7.82 -10.25
CA ALA A 383 11.45 6.73 -10.59
C ALA A 383 12.07 5.82 -11.68
N GLU A 384 12.59 6.36 -12.76
CA GLU A 384 13.17 5.61 -13.89
C GLU A 384 14.41 4.79 -13.49
N GLU A 385 15.27 5.39 -12.66
CA GLU A 385 16.53 4.78 -12.26
C GLU A 385 16.37 3.72 -11.15
N VAL A 386 15.38 3.94 -10.22
CA VAL A 386 15.29 3.17 -8.96
C VAL A 386 13.88 2.66 -8.69
N TYR A 387 12.86 3.54 -8.68
CA TYR A 387 11.54 3.25 -8.12
C TYR A 387 10.47 3.01 -9.19
N CYS A 388 10.70 2.07 -10.11
CA CYS A 388 9.70 1.59 -11.06
C CYS A 388 9.57 0.07 -10.98
N TRP A 389 8.42 -0.46 -11.41
CA TRP A 389 8.18 -1.90 -11.35
C TRP A 389 9.11 -2.70 -12.25
N GLU A 390 9.58 -2.11 -13.33
CA GLU A 390 10.56 -2.71 -14.24
C GLU A 390 11.90 -3.01 -13.57
N ARG A 391 12.23 -2.29 -12.47
CA ARG A 391 13.42 -2.54 -11.63
C ARG A 391 13.15 -3.53 -10.49
N GLU A 392 11.91 -3.60 -10.03
CA GLU A 392 11.51 -4.46 -8.92
C GLU A 392 11.13 -5.88 -9.39
N ALA A 393 10.47 -6.00 -10.54
CA ALA A 393 10.01 -7.28 -11.08
C ALA A 393 11.13 -8.35 -11.20
N PRO A 394 12.36 -8.04 -11.67
CA PRO A 394 13.45 -9.03 -11.69
C PRO A 394 13.84 -9.53 -10.30
N LYS A 395 13.75 -8.70 -9.26
CA LYS A 395 14.06 -9.14 -7.88
C LYS A 395 13.03 -10.16 -7.39
N LEU A 396 11.74 -9.94 -7.72
CA LEU A 396 10.68 -10.90 -7.41
C LEU A 396 10.92 -12.24 -8.09
N VAL A 397 11.22 -12.23 -9.38
CA VAL A 397 11.51 -13.48 -10.14
C VAL A 397 12.69 -14.20 -9.52
N ALA A 398 13.77 -13.50 -9.20
CA ALA A 398 14.97 -14.10 -8.63
C ALA A 398 14.73 -14.79 -7.27
N VAL A 399 13.94 -14.18 -6.36
CA VAL A 399 13.63 -14.81 -5.06
C VAL A 399 12.72 -16.03 -5.22
N VAL A 400 11.81 -16.01 -6.19
CA VAL A 400 10.92 -17.14 -6.49
C VAL A 400 11.72 -18.30 -7.12
N GLU A 401 12.62 -18.02 -8.06
CA GLU A 401 13.52 -19.03 -8.66
C GLU A 401 14.39 -19.70 -7.59
N ALA A 402 15.00 -18.91 -6.71
CA ALA A 402 15.82 -19.43 -5.62
C ALA A 402 15.01 -20.32 -4.66
N ALA A 403 13.76 -19.94 -4.34
CA ALA A 403 12.88 -20.72 -3.47
C ALA A 403 12.51 -22.08 -4.08
N LEU A 404 12.17 -22.11 -5.36
CA LEU A 404 11.79 -23.34 -6.07
C LEU A 404 12.99 -24.26 -6.28
N ALA A 405 14.17 -23.71 -6.56
CA ALA A 405 15.41 -24.51 -6.67
C ALA A 405 15.78 -25.16 -5.33
N GLY A 406 15.65 -24.43 -4.21
CA GLY A 406 15.90 -24.98 -2.86
C GLY A 406 14.91 -26.06 -2.45
N ALA A 407 13.63 -25.91 -2.83
CA ALA A 407 12.59 -26.91 -2.54
C ALA A 407 12.76 -28.21 -3.34
N SER A 408 13.42 -28.16 -4.51
CA SER A 408 13.69 -29.35 -5.34
C SER A 408 14.91 -30.13 -4.87
N ALA A 409 15.76 -29.53 -4.02
CA ALA A 409 16.99 -30.12 -3.49
C ALA A 409 16.84 -30.77 -2.09
N SER A 410 15.72 -30.51 -1.41
CA SER A 410 15.34 -31.04 -0.09
C SER A 410 14.31 -32.18 -0.21
#